data_e08c702272dfd385dcc8065d2330c37a
#
_entry.id   e08c702272dfd385dcc8065d2330c37a
#
_cell.length_a   1.000
_cell.length_b   1.000
_cell.length_c   1.000
_cell.angle_alpha   90.00
_cell.angle_beta   90.00
_cell.angle_gamma   90.00
#
_symmetry.space_group_name_H-M   'P 1'
#
loop_
_entity.id
_entity.type
_entity.pdbx_description
1 polymer ?
#
loop_
_entity_poly.entity_id
_entity_poly.type
_entity_poly.pdbx_seq_one_letter_code
_entity_poly.pdbx_strand_id
1 'polypeptide(L)'
;MRSLLIIASGGGHSGFARAIAEYLPFKADFVIPKGDENSRKLLEPYAERIYEVSKPREPKGSNVSVFPRLFSALSESLSIPRYKVTIATGSNHSLIPSLVQKSKGSIIFSIESQDRIITKGKAVSILSRFSKGVFLHWKEQAKLYENGIVVGPILQRRKYEPRDEGYILITAGTEGFKLLFDKIVNAGLKNAIIQTGKVSPEYYLKRGVKAFSFDPDLERLIASASVVITHQGKTAMESAVLYRKPTIIVFNKSLTRAATYEDVKLYSSILGATFIGDPSTWGSEEVLINAIEKSKQPETYEPGTEKLVKVIVDYLT
;
A
#
# COMPACT_ATOMS: atom_id res chain seq x y z
N MET A 1 8.04 -7.32 29.08
CA MET A 1 7.77 -7.78 27.70
C MET A 1 7.22 -6.58 26.95
N ARG A 2 7.72 -6.27 25.74
CA ARG A 2 7.22 -5.15 24.94
C ARG A 2 5.86 -5.50 24.36
N SER A 3 5.00 -4.47 24.16
CA SER A 3 3.60 -4.72 23.83
C SER A 3 3.40 -5.06 22.36
N LEU A 4 3.77 -4.16 21.43
CA LEU A 4 3.41 -4.26 20.01
C LEU A 4 4.59 -3.99 19.08
N LEU A 5 4.79 -4.88 18.12
CA LEU A 5 5.69 -4.71 16.98
C LEU A 5 4.89 -4.68 15.69
N ILE A 6 5.14 -3.70 14.83
CA ILE A 6 4.53 -3.61 13.49
C ILE A 6 5.63 -3.76 12.44
N ILE A 7 5.53 -4.76 11.58
CA ILE A 7 6.49 -4.99 10.50
C ILE A 7 5.98 -4.29 9.24
N ALA A 8 6.60 -3.14 8.94
CA ALA A 8 6.30 -2.29 7.80
C ALA A 8 7.25 -2.60 6.64
N SER A 9 6.73 -3.14 5.55
CA SER A 9 7.55 -3.73 4.50
C SER A 9 7.88 -2.80 3.32
N GLY A 10 7.70 -1.50 3.48
CA GLY A 10 7.93 -0.47 2.44
C GLY A 10 6.68 -0.20 1.59
N GLY A 11 6.64 0.94 0.93
CA GLY A 11 5.54 1.37 0.07
C GLY A 11 4.17 1.32 0.76
N GLY A 12 3.17 0.73 0.11
CA GLY A 12 1.81 0.60 0.65
C GLY A 12 1.74 -0.12 2.00
N HIS A 13 2.65 -1.06 2.27
CA HIS A 13 2.72 -1.78 3.55
C HIS A 13 3.14 -0.86 4.71
N SER A 14 4.04 0.09 4.47
CA SER A 14 4.35 1.13 5.45
C SER A 14 3.18 2.09 5.66
N GLY A 15 2.37 2.32 4.62
CA GLY A 15 1.11 3.04 4.74
C GLY A 15 0.09 2.33 5.65
N PHE A 16 0.01 0.99 5.64
CA PHE A 16 -0.82 0.26 6.61
C PHE A 16 -0.27 0.38 8.04
N ALA A 17 1.05 0.27 8.19
CA ALA A 17 1.68 0.44 9.50
C ALA A 17 1.40 1.83 10.10
N ARG A 18 1.49 2.90 9.29
CA ARG A 18 1.12 4.25 9.68
C ARG A 18 -0.36 4.33 10.04
N ALA A 19 -1.25 3.80 9.19
CA ALA A 19 -2.68 3.83 9.43
C ALA A 19 -3.04 3.22 10.79
N ILE A 20 -2.46 2.07 11.13
CA ILE A 20 -2.66 1.44 12.43
C ILE A 20 -2.12 2.31 13.56
N ALA A 21 -0.89 2.84 13.39
CA ALA A 21 -0.22 3.64 14.41
C ALA A 21 -0.97 4.93 14.78
N GLU A 22 -1.64 5.56 13.82
CA GLU A 22 -2.46 6.76 14.07
C GLU A 22 -3.68 6.50 14.98
N TYR A 23 -4.16 5.26 15.07
CA TYR A 23 -5.29 4.90 15.91
C TYR A 23 -4.87 4.26 17.25
N LEU A 24 -3.58 3.93 17.42
CA LEU A 24 -3.10 3.41 18.71
C LEU A 24 -3.06 4.51 19.77
N PRO A 25 -3.42 4.19 21.04
CA PRO A 25 -3.32 5.13 22.14
C PRO A 25 -1.90 5.27 22.71
N PHE A 26 -0.91 4.62 22.09
CA PHE A 26 0.50 4.58 22.49
C PHE A 26 1.42 4.44 21.26
N LYS A 27 2.69 4.78 21.42
CA LYS A 27 3.70 4.55 20.37
C LYS A 27 4.05 3.06 20.28
N ALA A 28 4.21 2.56 19.05
CA ALA A 28 4.60 1.18 18.78
C ALA A 28 6.07 1.08 18.36
N ASP A 29 6.62 -0.14 18.39
CA ASP A 29 7.91 -0.41 17.77
C ASP A 29 7.69 -0.91 16.33
N PHE A 30 8.60 -0.54 15.42
CA PHE A 30 8.49 -0.90 14.00
C PHE A 30 9.71 -1.67 13.51
N VAL A 31 9.47 -2.53 12.52
CA VAL A 31 10.51 -3.09 11.65
C VAL A 31 10.31 -2.52 10.25
N ILE A 32 11.35 -1.93 9.68
CA ILE A 32 11.36 -1.40 8.31
C ILE A 32 12.46 -2.09 7.48
N PRO A 33 12.36 -2.05 6.14
CA PRO A 33 13.46 -2.47 5.31
C PRO A 33 14.70 -1.60 5.54
N LYS A 34 15.86 -2.24 5.61
CA LYS A 34 17.15 -1.56 5.81
C LYS A 34 17.38 -0.51 4.72
N GLY A 35 17.65 0.75 5.15
CA GLY A 35 17.86 1.88 4.25
C GLY A 35 16.58 2.44 3.61
N ASP A 36 15.39 2.09 4.08
CA ASP A 36 14.13 2.67 3.58
C ASP A 36 13.79 3.97 4.33
N GLU A 37 14.45 5.06 3.93
CA GLU A 37 14.27 6.39 4.52
C GLU A 37 12.82 6.91 4.42
N ASN A 38 12.09 6.52 3.37
CA ASN A 38 10.69 6.93 3.23
C ASN A 38 9.81 6.29 4.31
N SER A 39 9.99 4.99 4.55
CA SER A 39 9.28 4.30 5.64
C SER A 39 9.71 4.84 7.01
N ARG A 40 10.99 5.16 7.21
CA ARG A 40 11.49 5.78 8.44
C ARG A 40 10.79 7.11 8.71
N LYS A 41 10.84 8.06 7.79
CA LYS A 41 10.19 9.37 7.93
C LYS A 41 8.70 9.27 8.18
N LEU A 42 8.03 8.31 7.52
CA LEU A 42 6.60 8.09 7.63
C LEU A 42 6.19 7.60 9.03
N LEU A 43 7.02 6.77 9.69
CA LEU A 43 6.68 6.06 10.91
C LEU A 43 7.31 6.68 12.18
N GLU A 44 8.37 7.47 12.04
CA GLU A 44 9.10 8.09 13.15
C GLU A 44 8.20 8.86 14.14
N PRO A 45 7.17 9.64 13.72
CA PRO A 45 6.27 10.32 14.64
C PRO A 45 5.51 9.39 15.61
N TYR A 46 5.27 8.13 15.18
CA TYR A 46 4.49 7.13 15.88
C TYR A 46 5.36 6.06 16.56
N ALA A 47 6.68 6.13 16.37
CA ALA A 47 7.60 5.09 16.81
C ALA A 47 8.13 5.37 18.22
N GLU A 48 8.15 4.32 19.06
CA GLU A 48 9.03 4.23 20.21
C GLU A 48 10.45 3.85 19.74
N ARG A 49 10.54 2.81 18.87
CA ARG A 49 11.77 2.33 18.24
C ARG A 49 11.51 1.88 16.81
N ILE A 50 12.55 2.01 15.98
CA ILE A 50 12.56 1.51 14.60
C ILE A 50 13.76 0.59 14.44
N TYR A 51 13.49 -0.66 14.08
CA TYR A 51 14.48 -1.67 13.70
C TYR A 51 14.57 -1.77 12.19
N GLU A 52 15.76 -1.99 11.68
CA GLU A 52 15.99 -2.22 10.27
C GLU A 52 16.32 -3.69 10.02
N VAL A 53 15.65 -4.29 9.04
CA VAL A 53 15.88 -5.67 8.61
C VAL A 53 16.08 -5.70 7.10
N SER A 54 17.11 -6.41 6.66
CA SER A 54 17.43 -6.58 5.24
C SER A 54 16.27 -7.23 4.48
N LYS A 55 15.97 -6.74 3.26
CA LYS A 55 15.02 -7.40 2.37
C LYS A 55 15.65 -8.69 1.84
N PRO A 56 15.03 -9.85 2.01
CA PRO A 56 15.53 -11.12 1.46
C PRO A 56 15.70 -11.07 -0.05
N ARG A 57 14.87 -10.27 -0.73
CA ARG A 57 14.89 -10.12 -2.18
C ARG A 57 14.48 -8.70 -2.58
N GLU A 58 15.23 -8.12 -3.51
CA GLU A 58 14.84 -6.88 -4.18
C GLU A 58 13.95 -7.15 -5.40
N PRO A 59 13.11 -6.19 -5.83
CA PRO A 59 12.21 -6.35 -6.97
C PRO A 59 12.92 -6.78 -8.27
N LYS A 60 14.16 -6.33 -8.48
CA LYS A 60 14.98 -6.61 -9.68
C LYS A 60 16.28 -7.40 -9.40
N GLY A 61 16.42 -7.96 -8.18
CA GLY A 61 17.64 -8.68 -7.78
C GLY A 61 17.77 -10.08 -8.36
N SER A 62 19.01 -10.52 -8.62
CA SER A 62 19.31 -11.89 -9.05
C SER A 62 19.04 -12.90 -7.92
N ASN A 63 18.81 -14.18 -8.29
CA ASN A 63 18.56 -15.23 -7.29
C ASN A 63 19.80 -15.60 -6.48
N VAL A 64 21.00 -15.33 -6.96
CA VAL A 64 22.27 -15.67 -6.29
C VAL A 64 22.49 -14.86 -5.00
N SER A 65 21.97 -13.63 -4.93
CA SER A 65 22.11 -12.76 -3.74
C SER A 65 21.08 -13.04 -2.63
N VAL A 66 20.21 -14.03 -2.81
CA VAL A 66 19.10 -14.29 -1.85
C VAL A 66 19.64 -14.92 -0.56
N PHE A 67 20.58 -15.88 -0.63
CA PHE A 67 21.07 -16.60 0.55
C PHE A 67 21.78 -15.70 1.58
N PRO A 68 22.77 -14.87 1.22
CA PRO A 68 23.40 -13.96 2.17
C PRO A 68 22.41 -12.98 2.82
N ARG A 69 21.44 -12.49 2.03
CA ARG A 69 20.42 -11.56 2.53
C ARG A 69 19.41 -12.23 3.48
N LEU A 70 19.08 -13.50 3.24
CA LEU A 70 18.26 -14.29 4.16
C LEU A 70 18.96 -14.44 5.51
N PHE A 71 20.27 -14.72 5.50
CA PHE A 71 21.07 -14.86 6.71
C PHE A 71 21.14 -13.53 7.49
N SER A 72 21.40 -12.41 6.78
CA SER A 72 21.37 -11.08 7.39
C SER A 72 20.01 -10.76 8.01
N ALA A 73 18.93 -10.99 7.26
CA ALA A 73 17.58 -10.75 7.75
C ALA A 73 17.25 -11.59 9.01
N LEU A 74 17.73 -12.84 9.04
CA LEU A 74 17.57 -13.72 10.20
C LEU A 74 18.34 -13.18 11.41
N SER A 75 19.64 -12.88 11.26
CA SER A 75 20.49 -12.33 12.32
C SER A 75 19.95 -11.02 12.87
N GLU A 76 19.56 -10.08 11.99
CA GLU A 76 18.96 -8.82 12.37
C GLU A 76 17.61 -9.02 13.09
N SER A 77 16.78 -9.97 12.65
CA SER A 77 15.51 -10.29 13.30
C SER A 77 15.70 -10.94 14.68
N LEU A 78 16.74 -11.77 14.86
CA LEU A 78 17.05 -12.41 16.13
C LEU A 78 17.43 -11.39 17.21
N SER A 79 18.05 -10.26 16.84
CA SER A 79 18.40 -9.19 17.79
C SER A 79 17.19 -8.38 18.28
N ILE A 80 16.04 -8.44 17.58
CA ILE A 80 14.81 -7.76 17.98
C ILE A 80 14.24 -8.46 19.23
N PRO A 81 13.94 -7.73 20.32
CA PRO A 81 13.40 -8.36 21.53
C PRO A 81 12.02 -8.99 21.29
N ARG A 82 11.57 -9.81 22.25
CA ARG A 82 10.24 -10.42 22.21
C ARG A 82 9.14 -9.37 22.41
N TYR A 83 8.07 -9.48 21.62
CA TYR A 83 6.83 -8.71 21.74
C TYR A 83 5.64 -9.59 22.11
N LYS A 84 4.63 -9.04 22.79
CA LYS A 84 3.37 -9.75 23.08
C LYS A 84 2.60 -10.00 21.78
N VAL A 85 2.47 -8.97 20.94
CA VAL A 85 1.81 -9.03 19.65
C VAL A 85 2.72 -8.49 18.54
N THR A 86 2.67 -9.12 17.39
CA THR A 86 3.36 -8.67 16.16
C THR A 86 2.38 -8.62 15.01
N ILE A 87 2.33 -7.49 14.30
CA ILE A 87 1.53 -7.30 13.08
C ILE A 87 2.46 -7.31 11.87
N ALA A 88 2.24 -8.24 10.94
CA ALA A 88 2.91 -8.30 9.65
C ALA A 88 2.04 -7.63 8.59
N THR A 89 2.48 -6.51 8.01
CA THR A 89 1.71 -5.80 6.99
C THR A 89 1.76 -6.45 5.60
N GLY A 90 2.37 -7.62 5.48
CA GLY A 90 2.52 -8.38 4.23
C GLY A 90 3.91 -8.23 3.59
N SER A 91 4.06 -8.69 2.37
CA SER A 91 5.28 -8.82 1.58
C SER A 91 6.33 -9.81 2.14
N ASN A 92 7.31 -10.16 1.30
CA ASN A 92 8.36 -11.13 1.67
C ASN A 92 9.26 -10.65 2.80
N HIS A 93 9.40 -9.33 2.98
CA HIS A 93 10.19 -8.75 4.06
C HIS A 93 9.63 -9.11 5.44
N SER A 94 8.31 -9.26 5.57
CA SER A 94 7.69 -9.57 6.87
C SER A 94 7.84 -11.02 7.30
N LEU A 95 8.22 -11.96 6.42
CA LEU A 95 8.25 -13.39 6.73
C LEU A 95 9.24 -13.74 7.84
N ILE A 96 10.51 -13.37 7.67
CA ILE A 96 11.58 -13.73 8.63
C ILE A 96 11.36 -13.09 10.00
N PRO A 97 11.14 -11.77 10.11
CA PRO A 97 10.85 -11.15 11.40
C PRO A 97 9.63 -11.75 12.10
N SER A 98 8.57 -12.10 11.36
CA SER A 98 7.37 -12.72 11.92
C SER A 98 7.65 -14.13 12.45
N LEU A 99 8.41 -14.95 11.72
CA LEU A 99 8.80 -16.28 12.14
C LEU A 99 9.66 -16.25 13.41
N VAL A 100 10.62 -15.32 13.47
CA VAL A 100 11.46 -15.11 14.66
C VAL A 100 10.61 -14.64 15.85
N GLN A 101 9.69 -13.72 15.66
CA GLN A 101 8.79 -13.29 16.73
C GLN A 101 7.86 -14.41 17.17
N LYS A 102 7.37 -15.24 16.25
CA LYS A 102 6.58 -16.44 16.57
C LYS A 102 7.37 -17.42 17.42
N SER A 103 8.63 -17.71 17.06
CA SER A 103 9.51 -18.61 17.84
C SER A 103 9.80 -18.07 19.25
N LYS A 104 9.79 -16.75 19.42
CA LYS A 104 9.90 -16.08 20.73
C LYS A 104 8.57 -16.05 21.50
N GLY A 105 7.46 -16.60 20.96
CA GLY A 105 6.16 -16.67 21.60
C GLY A 105 5.27 -15.43 21.42
N SER A 106 5.52 -14.61 20.39
CA SER A 106 4.62 -13.51 20.01
C SER A 106 3.34 -14.03 19.35
N ILE A 107 2.22 -13.36 19.59
CA ILE A 107 0.98 -13.57 18.84
C ILE A 107 1.10 -12.82 17.52
N ILE A 108 1.02 -13.53 16.41
CA ILE A 108 1.17 -12.95 15.07
C ILE A 108 -0.19 -12.67 14.45
N PHE A 109 -0.38 -11.46 13.93
CA PHE A 109 -1.42 -11.11 12.99
C PHE A 109 -0.79 -10.71 11.66
N SER A 110 -1.50 -10.95 10.56
CA SER A 110 -1.08 -10.50 9.23
C SER A 110 -2.17 -9.72 8.54
N ILE A 111 -1.80 -8.94 7.53
CA ILE A 111 -2.73 -8.14 6.72
C ILE A 111 -2.61 -8.62 5.28
N GLU A 112 -3.73 -8.95 4.64
CA GLU A 112 -3.75 -9.19 3.20
C GLU A 112 -3.79 -7.85 2.45
N SER A 113 -3.26 -7.83 1.24
CA SER A 113 -3.31 -6.65 0.39
C SER A 113 -4.75 -6.36 -0.06
N GLN A 114 -5.11 -5.09 -0.10
CA GLN A 114 -6.46 -4.63 -0.44
C GLN A 114 -6.90 -4.99 -1.87
N ASP A 115 -5.94 -5.20 -2.77
CA ASP A 115 -6.17 -5.53 -4.17
C ASP A 115 -6.20 -7.04 -4.47
N ARG A 116 -6.00 -7.90 -3.46
CA ARG A 116 -6.08 -9.36 -3.54
C ARG A 116 -7.48 -9.85 -3.18
N ILE A 117 -8.36 -9.95 -4.17
CA ILE A 117 -9.78 -10.29 -3.93
C ILE A 117 -10.06 -11.77 -4.12
N ILE A 118 -9.42 -12.40 -5.12
CA ILE A 118 -9.61 -13.82 -5.46
C ILE A 118 -8.32 -14.63 -5.34
N THR A 119 -7.16 -13.97 -5.28
CA THR A 119 -5.88 -14.64 -5.09
C THR A 119 -5.25 -14.25 -3.76
N LYS A 120 -4.49 -15.17 -3.15
CA LYS A 120 -3.74 -14.91 -1.92
C LYS A 120 -2.39 -14.28 -2.22
N GLY A 121 -1.99 -13.31 -1.41
CA GLY A 121 -0.60 -12.85 -1.37
C GLY A 121 0.32 -13.99 -0.92
N LYS A 122 1.41 -14.28 -1.67
CA LYS A 122 2.31 -15.41 -1.35
C LYS A 122 2.86 -15.36 0.07
N ALA A 123 3.30 -14.18 0.52
CA ALA A 123 3.81 -14.01 1.88
C ALA A 123 2.71 -14.19 2.92
N VAL A 124 1.53 -13.60 2.72
CA VAL A 124 0.41 -13.70 3.64
C VAL A 124 -0.14 -15.12 3.70
N SER A 125 -0.15 -15.86 2.57
CA SER A 125 -0.51 -17.28 2.54
C SER A 125 0.40 -18.16 3.42
N ILE A 126 1.69 -17.80 3.54
CA ILE A 126 2.61 -18.47 4.47
C ILE A 126 2.35 -18.03 5.90
N LEU A 127 2.26 -16.71 6.12
CA LEU A 127 2.00 -16.12 7.43
C LEU A 127 0.69 -16.62 8.05
N SER A 128 -0.37 -16.77 7.27
CA SER A 128 -1.69 -17.20 7.74
C SER A 128 -1.67 -18.54 8.48
N ARG A 129 -0.72 -19.43 8.13
CA ARG A 129 -0.60 -20.76 8.77
C ARG A 129 -0.21 -20.72 10.24
N PHE A 130 0.40 -19.63 10.69
CA PHE A 130 0.81 -19.45 12.10
C PHE A 130 0.34 -18.12 12.71
N SER A 131 -0.38 -17.29 11.94
CA SER A 131 -1.04 -16.11 12.45
C SER A 131 -2.30 -16.47 13.23
N LYS A 132 -2.58 -15.73 14.28
CA LYS A 132 -3.84 -15.80 15.03
C LYS A 132 -5.03 -15.37 14.16
N GLY A 133 -4.80 -14.41 13.27
CA GLY A 133 -5.78 -13.92 12.30
C GLY A 133 -5.12 -13.18 11.14
N VAL A 134 -5.83 -13.12 10.02
CA VAL A 134 -5.48 -12.33 8.83
C VAL A 134 -6.50 -11.21 8.69
N PHE A 135 -6.09 -9.96 8.86
CA PHE A 135 -6.95 -8.82 8.64
C PHE A 135 -7.21 -8.59 7.15
N LEU A 136 -8.49 -8.41 6.84
CA LEU A 136 -9.01 -8.28 5.49
C LEU A 136 -9.77 -6.96 5.34
N HIS A 137 -9.65 -6.36 4.14
CA HIS A 137 -10.29 -5.08 3.82
C HIS A 137 -11.75 -5.26 3.37
N TRP A 138 -12.06 -6.37 2.70
CA TRP A 138 -13.33 -6.59 2.02
C TRP A 138 -13.95 -7.92 2.41
N LYS A 139 -15.27 -7.98 2.46
CA LYS A 139 -16.01 -9.24 2.71
C LYS A 139 -15.71 -10.31 1.67
N GLU A 140 -15.41 -9.89 0.44
CA GLU A 140 -15.05 -10.77 -0.68
C GLU A 140 -13.75 -11.54 -0.44
N GLN A 141 -12.86 -11.01 0.40
CA GLN A 141 -11.60 -11.66 0.80
C GLN A 141 -11.81 -12.77 1.85
N ALA A 142 -12.97 -12.81 2.53
CA ALA A 142 -13.20 -13.76 3.63
C ALA A 142 -12.98 -15.23 3.21
N LYS A 143 -13.32 -15.57 1.97
CA LYS A 143 -13.10 -16.92 1.39
C LYS A 143 -11.63 -17.30 1.21
N LEU A 144 -10.70 -16.34 1.30
CA LEU A 144 -9.28 -16.59 1.09
C LEU A 144 -8.61 -17.23 2.32
N TYR A 145 -9.11 -16.97 3.53
CA TYR A 145 -8.46 -17.38 4.77
C TYR A 145 -9.48 -17.85 5.80
N GLU A 146 -9.31 -19.05 6.35
CA GLU A 146 -10.17 -19.61 7.41
C GLU A 146 -10.11 -18.75 8.68
N ASN A 147 -8.93 -18.19 8.99
CA ASN A 147 -8.71 -17.27 10.11
C ASN A 147 -8.81 -15.79 9.68
N GLY A 148 -9.52 -15.49 8.59
CA GLY A 148 -9.73 -14.14 8.10
C GLY A 148 -10.64 -13.30 9.00
N ILE A 149 -10.23 -12.07 9.28
CA ILE A 149 -10.98 -11.09 10.09
C ILE A 149 -11.27 -9.89 9.20
N VAL A 150 -12.51 -9.77 8.72
CA VAL A 150 -12.92 -8.62 7.91
C VAL A 150 -13.10 -7.41 8.82
N VAL A 151 -12.18 -6.46 8.70
CA VAL A 151 -12.23 -5.21 9.48
C VAL A 151 -12.78 -4.04 8.67
N GLY A 152 -12.59 -4.04 7.36
CA GLY A 152 -12.85 -2.92 6.46
C GLY A 152 -11.54 -2.31 5.93
N PRO A 153 -11.60 -1.27 5.09
CA PRO A 153 -10.43 -0.58 4.54
C PRO A 153 -9.49 -0.07 5.64
N ILE A 154 -8.22 -0.50 5.61
CA ILE A 154 -7.21 -0.07 6.60
C ILE A 154 -6.57 1.22 6.08
N LEU A 155 -7.02 2.35 6.62
CA LEU A 155 -6.66 3.71 6.21
C LEU A 155 -6.30 4.57 7.42
N GLN A 156 -5.43 5.54 7.21
CA GLN A 156 -5.11 6.60 8.16
C GLN A 156 -6.30 7.52 8.41
N ARG A 157 -6.19 8.39 9.40
CA ARG A 157 -7.19 9.44 9.63
C ARG A 157 -7.18 10.44 8.47
N ARG A 158 -8.37 10.87 8.05
CA ARG A 158 -8.49 11.92 7.03
C ARG A 158 -7.94 13.24 7.58
N LYS A 159 -7.00 13.84 6.86
CA LYS A 159 -6.36 15.11 7.25
C LYS A 159 -7.04 16.33 6.63
N TYR A 160 -7.55 16.18 5.41
CA TYR A 160 -8.05 17.29 4.61
C TYR A 160 -9.50 17.06 4.23
N GLU A 161 -10.27 18.15 4.16
CA GLU A 161 -11.60 18.11 3.58
C GLU A 161 -11.50 17.99 2.06
N PRO A 162 -12.26 17.08 1.42
CA PRO A 162 -12.27 16.96 -0.02
C PRO A 162 -12.78 18.25 -0.68
N ARG A 163 -12.05 18.73 -1.69
CA ARG A 163 -12.41 19.89 -2.51
C ARG A 163 -11.97 19.65 -3.95
N ASP A 164 -12.47 20.44 -4.89
CA ASP A 164 -12.11 20.34 -6.30
C ASP A 164 -11.39 21.61 -6.75
N GLU A 165 -10.09 21.49 -7.04
CA GLU A 165 -9.25 22.58 -7.54
C GLU A 165 -9.02 22.48 -9.07
N GLY A 166 -9.77 21.64 -9.78
CA GLY A 166 -9.79 21.56 -11.23
C GLY A 166 -8.60 20.83 -11.86
N TYR A 167 -7.83 20.05 -11.10
CA TYR A 167 -6.69 19.28 -11.64
C TYR A 167 -6.87 17.77 -11.54
N ILE A 168 -6.17 17.05 -12.40
CA ILE A 168 -6.07 15.60 -12.39
C ILE A 168 -4.76 15.20 -11.72
N LEU A 169 -4.83 14.43 -10.65
CA LEU A 169 -3.64 13.89 -9.99
C LEU A 169 -3.31 12.51 -10.55
N ILE A 170 -2.07 12.34 -11.01
CA ILE A 170 -1.56 11.06 -11.49
C ILE A 170 -0.46 10.58 -10.53
N THR A 171 -0.57 9.37 -10.02
CA THR A 171 0.46 8.77 -9.16
C THR A 171 0.47 7.25 -9.29
N ALA A 172 1.63 6.64 -9.17
CA ALA A 172 1.79 5.19 -9.26
C ALA A 172 2.77 4.66 -8.20
N GLY A 173 2.69 5.24 -7.00
CA GLY A 173 3.53 4.85 -5.87
C GLY A 173 5.02 5.17 -6.07
N THR A 174 5.86 4.57 -5.22
CA THR A 174 7.31 4.86 -5.18
C THR A 174 8.08 4.42 -6.42
N GLU A 175 7.65 3.35 -7.08
CA GLU A 175 8.35 2.86 -8.30
C GLU A 175 8.01 3.68 -9.55
N GLY A 176 6.86 4.36 -9.55
CA GLY A 176 6.34 5.07 -10.70
C GLY A 176 5.77 4.14 -11.79
N PHE A 177 5.21 4.73 -12.85
CA PHE A 177 4.64 4.01 -13.99
C PHE A 177 4.88 4.81 -15.28
N LYS A 178 6.12 4.78 -15.77
CA LYS A 178 6.56 5.61 -16.91
C LYS A 178 5.60 5.53 -18.11
N LEU A 179 5.16 4.32 -18.48
CA LEU A 179 4.27 4.14 -19.64
C LEU A 179 2.93 4.89 -19.46
N LEU A 180 2.35 4.88 -18.26
CA LEU A 180 1.15 5.66 -17.96
C LEU A 180 1.44 7.16 -18.07
N PHE A 181 2.54 7.62 -17.48
CA PHE A 181 2.89 9.04 -17.49
C PHE A 181 3.13 9.57 -18.92
N ASP A 182 3.76 8.77 -19.76
CA ASP A 182 3.95 9.10 -21.19
C ASP A 182 2.60 9.23 -21.91
N LYS A 183 1.64 8.34 -21.63
CA LYS A 183 0.28 8.41 -22.17
C LYS A 183 -0.48 9.66 -21.71
N ILE A 184 -0.32 10.08 -20.46
CA ILE A 184 -0.89 11.33 -19.92
C ILE A 184 -0.40 12.55 -20.73
N VAL A 185 0.91 12.61 -21.00
CA VAL A 185 1.49 13.70 -21.78
C VAL A 185 0.98 13.68 -23.23
N ASN A 186 0.94 12.51 -23.85
CA ASN A 186 0.46 12.36 -25.23
C ASN A 186 -1.03 12.72 -25.35
N ALA A 187 -1.83 12.47 -24.33
CA ALA A 187 -3.24 12.87 -24.28
C ALA A 187 -3.45 14.40 -24.16
N GLY A 188 -2.39 15.17 -23.94
CA GLY A 188 -2.45 16.62 -23.87
C GLY A 188 -3.23 17.18 -22.68
N LEU A 189 -3.30 16.47 -21.55
CA LEU A 189 -4.02 16.89 -20.34
C LEU A 189 -3.31 18.07 -19.68
N LYS A 190 -3.81 19.29 -19.91
CA LYS A 190 -3.15 20.55 -19.48
C LYS A 190 -3.12 20.75 -17.97
N ASN A 191 -4.09 20.22 -17.23
CA ASN A 191 -4.24 20.36 -15.78
C ASN A 191 -3.79 19.10 -15.01
N ALA A 192 -2.89 18.32 -15.61
CA ALA A 192 -2.33 17.14 -14.96
C ALA A 192 -1.20 17.51 -13.98
N ILE A 193 -1.18 16.82 -12.82
CA ILE A 193 -0.09 16.84 -11.84
C ILE A 193 0.39 15.42 -11.65
N ILE A 194 1.67 15.15 -11.90
CA ILE A 194 2.24 13.80 -11.85
C ILE A 194 3.22 13.64 -10.69
N GLN A 195 2.94 12.73 -9.76
CA GLN A 195 3.96 12.20 -8.85
C GLN A 195 4.63 11.01 -9.51
N THR A 196 5.90 11.13 -9.84
CA THR A 196 6.61 10.18 -10.71
C THR A 196 7.30 9.04 -9.96
N GLY A 197 7.46 9.12 -8.64
CA GLY A 197 8.23 8.15 -7.87
C GLY A 197 9.71 8.14 -8.30
N LYS A 198 10.24 6.98 -8.62
CA LYS A 198 11.63 6.82 -9.11
C LYS A 198 11.84 7.23 -10.57
N VAL A 199 10.78 7.52 -11.31
CA VAL A 199 10.91 8.05 -12.68
C VAL A 199 11.28 9.52 -12.59
N SER A 200 12.28 9.99 -13.39
CA SER A 200 12.68 11.39 -13.38
C SER A 200 11.52 12.30 -13.83
N PRO A 201 11.18 13.35 -13.07
CA PRO A 201 10.14 14.29 -13.44
C PRO A 201 10.53 15.24 -14.58
N GLU A 202 11.80 15.43 -14.85
CA GLU A 202 12.33 16.43 -15.79
C GLU A 202 11.75 16.33 -17.21
N TYR A 203 11.53 15.09 -17.67
CA TYR A 203 10.93 14.85 -18.99
C TYR A 203 9.53 15.43 -19.10
N TYR A 204 8.74 15.36 -18.04
CA TYR A 204 7.35 15.85 -17.97
C TYR A 204 7.32 17.36 -17.77
N LEU A 205 8.20 17.89 -16.92
CA LEU A 205 8.35 19.33 -16.70
C LEU A 205 8.70 20.08 -18.00
N LYS A 206 9.63 19.54 -18.80
CA LYS A 206 10.00 20.11 -20.13
C LYS A 206 8.83 20.13 -21.12
N ARG A 207 7.78 19.36 -20.88
CA ARG A 207 6.55 19.31 -21.70
C ARG A 207 5.39 20.11 -21.09
N GLY A 208 5.68 20.93 -20.09
CA GLY A 208 4.70 21.81 -19.46
C GLY A 208 3.74 21.12 -18.49
N VAL A 209 3.99 19.86 -18.14
CA VAL A 209 3.20 19.13 -17.13
C VAL A 209 3.84 19.30 -15.76
N LYS A 210 3.06 19.66 -14.74
CA LYS A 210 3.54 19.70 -13.36
C LYS A 210 3.94 18.29 -12.90
N ALA A 211 5.19 18.10 -12.50
CA ALA A 211 5.68 16.81 -12.08
C ALA A 211 6.70 16.93 -10.94
N PHE A 212 6.71 15.95 -10.03
CA PHE A 212 7.66 15.84 -8.93
C PHE A 212 7.86 14.37 -8.56
N SER A 213 8.98 14.05 -7.92
CA SER A 213 9.31 12.67 -7.57
C SER A 213 8.49 12.14 -6.40
N PHE A 214 8.39 12.90 -5.32
CA PHE A 214 7.74 12.50 -4.08
C PHE A 214 7.23 13.70 -3.31
N ASP A 215 6.04 13.58 -2.73
CA ASP A 215 5.48 14.51 -1.75
C ASP A 215 5.12 13.71 -0.48
N PRO A 216 5.68 14.03 0.70
CA PRO A 216 5.33 13.36 1.95
C PRO A 216 3.88 13.61 2.37
N ASP A 217 3.24 14.65 1.83
CA ASP A 217 1.85 15.02 2.07
C ASP A 217 0.98 14.90 0.81
N LEU A 218 1.13 13.78 0.10
CA LEU A 218 0.33 13.48 -1.11
C LEU A 218 -1.18 13.55 -0.83
N GLU A 219 -1.60 13.33 0.41
CA GLU A 219 -3.00 13.39 0.82
C GLU A 219 -3.65 14.76 0.53
N ARG A 220 -2.89 15.84 0.66
CA ARG A 220 -3.35 17.20 0.31
C ARG A 220 -3.70 17.30 -1.18
N LEU A 221 -2.87 16.71 -2.03
CA LEU A 221 -3.13 16.69 -3.47
C LEU A 221 -4.28 15.76 -3.85
N ILE A 222 -4.41 14.60 -3.19
CA ILE A 222 -5.56 13.71 -3.39
C ILE A 222 -6.85 14.43 -3.00
N ALA A 223 -6.88 15.08 -1.84
CA ALA A 223 -8.07 15.78 -1.32
C ALA A 223 -8.56 16.89 -2.26
N SER A 224 -7.66 17.54 -2.99
CA SER A 224 -7.99 18.69 -3.85
C SER A 224 -8.13 18.35 -5.33
N ALA A 225 -7.85 17.11 -5.75
CA ALA A 225 -7.96 16.71 -7.15
C ALA A 225 -9.43 16.59 -7.61
N SER A 226 -9.72 16.88 -8.88
CA SER A 226 -10.99 16.54 -9.54
C SER A 226 -11.10 15.03 -9.77
N VAL A 227 -10.00 14.42 -10.25
CA VAL A 227 -9.89 13.00 -10.56
C VAL A 227 -8.51 12.51 -10.11
N VAL A 228 -8.44 11.30 -9.60
CA VAL A 228 -7.16 10.64 -9.28
C VAL A 228 -6.96 9.44 -10.21
N ILE A 229 -5.86 9.43 -10.94
CA ILE A 229 -5.44 8.32 -11.80
C ILE A 229 -4.25 7.62 -11.13
N THR A 230 -4.42 6.34 -10.85
CA THR A 230 -3.37 5.57 -10.17
C THR A 230 -3.32 4.13 -10.66
N HIS A 231 -2.32 3.37 -10.25
CA HIS A 231 -2.28 1.94 -10.48
C HIS A 231 -2.96 1.18 -9.31
N GLN A 232 -3.04 -0.15 -9.42
CA GLN A 232 -3.48 -0.99 -8.29
C GLN A 232 -2.59 -0.75 -7.06
N GLY A 233 -3.17 -0.38 -5.96
CA GLY A 233 -2.42 -0.10 -4.73
C GLY A 233 -3.24 0.64 -3.67
N LYS A 234 -2.58 0.98 -2.56
CA LYS A 234 -3.21 1.64 -1.41
C LYS A 234 -3.74 3.04 -1.76
N THR A 235 -3.05 3.78 -2.64
CA THR A 235 -3.48 5.13 -3.05
C THR A 235 -4.85 5.14 -3.71
N ALA A 236 -5.21 4.09 -4.49
CA ALA A 236 -6.56 3.97 -5.03
C ALA A 236 -7.63 3.89 -3.93
N MET A 237 -7.34 3.14 -2.87
CA MET A 237 -8.23 3.04 -1.70
C MET A 237 -8.29 4.36 -0.93
N GLU A 238 -7.17 5.05 -0.74
CA GLU A 238 -7.14 6.38 -0.12
C GLU A 238 -7.99 7.38 -0.90
N SER A 239 -7.82 7.42 -2.21
CA SER A 239 -8.56 8.34 -3.08
C SER A 239 -10.06 8.08 -3.04
N ALA A 240 -10.46 6.82 -3.23
CA ALA A 240 -11.86 6.44 -3.31
C ALA A 240 -12.56 6.45 -1.95
N VAL A 241 -11.96 5.84 -0.92
CA VAL A 241 -12.61 5.65 0.38
C VAL A 241 -12.44 6.86 1.29
N LEU A 242 -11.19 7.36 1.44
CA LEU A 242 -10.90 8.40 2.41
C LEU A 242 -11.30 9.79 1.91
N TYR A 243 -11.06 10.07 0.63
CA TYR A 243 -11.30 11.39 0.02
C TYR A 243 -12.48 11.40 -0.96
N ARG A 244 -13.12 10.24 -1.25
CA ARG A 244 -14.28 10.11 -2.12
C ARG A 244 -14.06 10.73 -3.50
N LYS A 245 -12.85 10.62 -4.04
CA LYS A 245 -12.50 11.17 -5.35
C LYS A 245 -12.88 10.22 -6.47
N PRO A 246 -13.38 10.73 -7.60
CA PRO A 246 -13.40 9.97 -8.84
C PRO A 246 -12.02 9.36 -9.07
N THR A 247 -11.94 8.04 -9.12
CA THR A 247 -10.67 7.32 -9.15
C THR A 247 -10.62 6.40 -10.36
N ILE A 248 -9.52 6.46 -11.11
CA ILE A 248 -9.24 5.58 -12.24
C ILE A 248 -8.08 4.68 -11.87
N ILE A 249 -8.30 3.38 -11.92
CA ILE A 249 -7.28 2.37 -11.66
C ILE A 249 -6.78 1.83 -12.99
N VAL A 250 -5.52 2.11 -13.29
CA VAL A 250 -4.82 1.63 -14.47
C VAL A 250 -4.04 0.37 -14.10
N PHE A 251 -4.35 -0.75 -14.75
CA PHE A 251 -3.62 -1.98 -14.51
C PHE A 251 -2.16 -1.84 -14.96
N ASN A 252 -1.24 -2.13 -14.04
CA ASN A 252 0.19 -2.13 -14.33
C ASN A 252 0.70 -3.57 -14.40
N LYS A 253 0.82 -4.12 -15.61
CA LYS A 253 1.29 -5.50 -15.83
C LYS A 253 2.75 -5.73 -15.46
N SER A 254 3.56 -4.65 -15.32
CA SER A 254 4.96 -4.79 -14.90
C SER A 254 5.10 -5.19 -13.43
N LEU A 255 4.04 -5.02 -12.63
CA LEU A 255 3.98 -5.47 -11.24
C LEU A 255 3.65 -6.97 -11.15
N THR A 256 4.52 -7.81 -11.70
CA THR A 256 4.32 -9.27 -11.87
C THR A 256 4.04 -10.06 -10.58
N ARG A 257 4.25 -9.44 -9.41
CA ARG A 257 4.01 -10.04 -8.09
C ARG A 257 2.87 -9.39 -7.32
N ALA A 258 2.27 -8.36 -7.90
CA ALA A 258 1.06 -7.74 -7.38
C ALA A 258 -0.18 -8.61 -7.69
N ALA A 259 -1.35 -8.07 -7.42
CA ALA A 259 -2.63 -8.69 -7.73
C ALA A 259 -2.77 -9.00 -9.23
N THR A 260 -3.53 -10.03 -9.57
CA THR A 260 -3.82 -10.40 -10.95
C THR A 260 -4.72 -9.36 -11.62
N TYR A 261 -4.87 -9.42 -12.92
CA TYR A 261 -5.80 -8.57 -13.67
C TYR A 261 -7.23 -8.66 -13.13
N GLU A 262 -7.70 -9.88 -12.87
CA GLU A 262 -9.04 -10.12 -12.35
C GLU A 262 -9.21 -9.63 -10.90
N ASP A 263 -8.18 -9.80 -10.07
CA ASP A 263 -8.16 -9.21 -8.73
C ASP A 263 -8.35 -7.68 -8.79
N VAL A 264 -7.58 -7.01 -9.65
CA VAL A 264 -7.61 -5.53 -9.77
C VAL A 264 -8.92 -5.05 -10.36
N LYS A 265 -9.49 -5.76 -11.31
CA LYS A 265 -10.80 -5.46 -11.89
C LYS A 265 -11.90 -5.51 -10.82
N LEU A 266 -11.91 -6.57 -9.99
CA LEU A 266 -12.84 -6.70 -8.87
C LEU A 266 -12.59 -5.65 -7.79
N TYR A 267 -11.34 -5.39 -7.45
CA TYR A 267 -10.97 -4.33 -6.52
C TYR A 267 -11.49 -2.95 -6.97
N SER A 268 -11.34 -2.64 -8.26
CA SER A 268 -11.87 -1.40 -8.83
C SER A 268 -13.40 -1.32 -8.72
N SER A 269 -14.08 -2.44 -8.99
CA SER A 269 -15.54 -2.53 -8.84
C SER A 269 -15.98 -2.32 -7.39
N ILE A 270 -15.29 -2.93 -6.43
CA ILE A 270 -15.56 -2.74 -4.98
C ILE A 270 -15.40 -1.27 -4.61
N LEU A 271 -14.36 -0.60 -5.10
CA LEU A 271 -14.13 0.82 -4.83
C LEU A 271 -15.09 1.77 -5.55
N GLY A 272 -15.89 1.30 -6.51
CA GLY A 272 -16.62 2.18 -7.42
C GLY A 272 -15.70 3.00 -8.33
N ALA A 273 -14.47 2.53 -8.54
CA ALA A 273 -13.48 3.17 -9.39
C ALA A 273 -13.57 2.71 -10.84
N THR A 274 -13.23 3.58 -11.78
CA THR A 274 -13.13 3.22 -13.21
C THR A 274 -11.88 2.37 -13.43
N PHE A 275 -12.03 1.19 -14.01
CA PHE A 275 -10.93 0.29 -14.35
C PHE A 275 -10.54 0.42 -15.81
N ILE A 276 -9.25 0.58 -16.11
CA ILE A 276 -8.69 0.48 -17.46
C ILE A 276 -7.46 -0.45 -17.49
N GLY A 277 -7.29 -1.12 -18.61
CA GLY A 277 -6.18 -2.07 -18.83
C GLY A 277 -4.82 -1.40 -18.85
N ASP A 278 -3.76 -2.22 -19.01
CA ASP A 278 -2.38 -1.74 -19.12
C ASP A 278 -2.21 -0.80 -20.33
N PRO A 279 -1.53 0.35 -20.19
CA PRO A 279 -1.37 1.33 -21.26
C PRO A 279 -0.74 0.80 -22.55
N SER A 280 -0.01 -0.33 -22.49
CA SER A 280 0.53 -0.98 -23.68
C SER A 280 -0.53 -1.64 -24.57
N THR A 281 -1.75 -1.80 -24.07
CA THR A 281 -2.87 -2.40 -24.81
C THR A 281 -3.84 -1.35 -25.36
N TRP A 282 -3.62 -0.06 -25.09
CA TRP A 282 -4.50 0.99 -25.58
C TRP A 282 -4.24 1.27 -27.06
N GLY A 283 -5.31 1.28 -27.85
CA GLY A 283 -5.24 1.65 -29.27
C GLY A 283 -4.95 3.13 -29.47
N SER A 284 -5.47 3.99 -28.56
CA SER A 284 -5.22 5.43 -28.52
C SER A 284 -5.37 5.96 -27.10
N GLU A 285 -5.00 7.21 -26.87
CA GLU A 285 -5.19 7.91 -25.59
C GLU A 285 -6.66 8.22 -25.29
N GLU A 286 -7.57 8.03 -26.24
CA GLU A 286 -9.02 8.14 -26.03
C GLU A 286 -9.55 7.22 -24.94
N VAL A 287 -8.91 6.06 -24.72
CA VAL A 287 -9.23 5.16 -23.60
C VAL A 287 -9.15 5.91 -22.27
N LEU A 288 -8.11 6.73 -22.11
CA LEU A 288 -7.89 7.55 -20.91
C LEU A 288 -8.90 8.68 -20.81
N ILE A 289 -9.14 9.41 -21.90
CA ILE A 289 -10.09 10.54 -21.95
C ILE A 289 -11.49 10.03 -21.58
N ASN A 290 -11.95 8.97 -22.23
CA ASN A 290 -13.24 8.33 -21.92
C ASN A 290 -13.35 7.85 -20.47
N ALA A 291 -12.23 7.36 -19.89
CA ALA A 291 -12.22 6.94 -18.48
C ALA A 291 -12.36 8.13 -17.52
N ILE A 292 -11.75 9.28 -17.86
CA ILE A 292 -11.87 10.51 -17.07
C ILE A 292 -13.31 11.02 -17.11
N GLU A 293 -13.91 11.11 -18.30
CA GLU A 293 -15.29 11.59 -18.48
C GLU A 293 -16.33 10.70 -17.79
N LYS A 294 -16.10 9.38 -17.76
CA LYS A 294 -16.99 8.40 -17.13
C LYS A 294 -16.73 8.21 -15.63
N SER A 295 -15.64 8.75 -15.12
CA SER A 295 -15.31 8.59 -13.70
C SER A 295 -16.33 9.30 -12.82
N LYS A 296 -16.73 8.62 -11.73
CA LYS A 296 -17.75 9.13 -10.82
C LYS A 296 -17.23 9.11 -9.40
N GLN A 297 -17.82 9.93 -8.55
CA GLN A 297 -17.58 9.88 -7.14
C GLN A 297 -17.98 8.50 -6.59
N PRO A 298 -17.09 7.81 -5.85
CA PRO A 298 -17.38 6.48 -5.32
C PRO A 298 -18.40 6.53 -4.17
N GLU A 299 -18.97 5.36 -3.87
CA GLU A 299 -19.79 5.17 -2.69
C GLU A 299 -18.99 5.38 -1.39
N THR A 300 -19.70 5.56 -0.28
CA THR A 300 -19.07 5.76 1.03
C THR A 300 -18.72 4.41 1.66
N TYR A 301 -17.50 4.29 2.14
CA TYR A 301 -17.04 3.16 2.94
C TYR A 301 -16.53 3.67 4.29
N GLU A 302 -16.82 2.91 5.35
CA GLU A 302 -16.26 3.17 6.68
C GLU A 302 -14.85 2.58 6.78
N PRO A 303 -13.82 3.37 7.16
CA PRO A 303 -12.49 2.85 7.43
C PRO A 303 -12.50 1.80 8.55
N GLY A 304 -11.80 0.70 8.34
CA GLY A 304 -11.77 -0.44 9.26
C GLY A 304 -10.63 -0.42 10.28
N THR A 305 -9.79 0.62 10.25
CA THR A 305 -8.56 0.66 11.07
C THR A 305 -8.86 0.68 12.57
N GLU A 306 -9.89 1.39 13.00
CA GLU A 306 -10.29 1.43 14.42
C GLU A 306 -10.74 0.05 14.92
N LYS A 307 -11.50 -0.68 14.10
CA LYS A 307 -11.92 -2.06 14.39
C LYS A 307 -10.70 -2.99 14.50
N LEU A 308 -9.71 -2.85 13.61
CA LEU A 308 -8.46 -3.59 13.68
C LEU A 308 -7.73 -3.31 14.99
N VAL A 309 -7.56 -2.01 15.32
CA VAL A 309 -6.84 -1.60 16.53
C VAL A 309 -7.53 -2.13 17.78
N LYS A 310 -8.86 -2.10 17.85
CA LYS A 310 -9.62 -2.67 18.96
C LYS A 310 -9.30 -4.16 19.14
N VAL A 311 -9.34 -4.96 18.06
CA VAL A 311 -8.94 -6.37 18.11
C VAL A 311 -7.51 -6.55 18.65
N ILE A 312 -6.56 -5.71 18.21
CA ILE A 312 -5.16 -5.81 18.68
C ILE A 312 -5.02 -5.45 20.16
N VAL A 313 -5.67 -4.38 20.60
CA VAL A 313 -5.62 -3.91 22.00
C VAL A 313 -6.15 -4.98 22.95
N ASP A 314 -7.22 -5.68 22.59
CA ASP A 314 -7.76 -6.81 23.40
C ASP A 314 -6.73 -7.93 23.62
N TYR A 315 -5.76 -8.10 22.73
CA TYR A 315 -4.65 -9.04 22.93
C TYR A 315 -3.45 -8.44 23.68
N LEU A 316 -3.43 -7.14 23.92
CA LEU A 316 -2.37 -6.47 24.68
C LEU A 316 -2.69 -6.37 26.17
N THR A 317 -3.95 -6.37 26.51
CA THR A 317 -4.43 -6.51 27.89
C THR A 317 -4.29 -7.96 28.35
#